data_1dbf0e78e01ae58a70fb0b05d5dc8e4d
#
_entry.id   1dbf0e78e01ae58a70fb0b05d5dc8e4d
#
_cell.length_a   1.000
_cell.length_b   1.000
_cell.length_c   1.000
_cell.angle_alpha   90.00
_cell.angle_beta   90.00
_cell.angle_gamma   90.00
#
_symmetry.space_group_name_H-M   'P 1'
#
loop_
_entity.id
_entity.type
_entity.pdbx_description
1 polymer ?
#
loop_
_entity_poly.entity_id
_entity_poly.type
_entity_poly.pdbx_seq_one_letter_code
_entity_poly.pdbx_strand_id
1 'polypeptide(L)'
;MATINHSSGADIIVPSNNGTTYRGLGGDDTYILSNSIAANAAITIVDTSGANTIQLVNGLSVASTKFAADAVQLTLSNGAVVTINGASNFDFDLGGNATAGTSGSVSDFAGFAAGAGVSALPSSGSVAGASNVSVQGTAWS
;
A
#
# COMPACT_ATOMS: atom_id res chain seq x y z
N MET A 1 -16.76 -6.40 11.35
CA MET A 1 -15.94 -5.68 10.38
C MET A 1 -16.45 -4.27 10.23
N ALA A 2 -15.56 -3.30 10.33
CA ALA A 2 -15.91 -1.90 10.17
C ALA A 2 -15.58 -1.43 8.75
N THR A 3 -16.36 -0.51 8.23
CA THR A 3 -16.06 0.18 6.97
C THR A 3 -16.06 1.67 7.26
N ILE A 4 -14.99 2.36 6.87
CA ILE A 4 -14.86 3.79 7.03
C ILE A 4 -14.88 4.41 5.64
N ASN A 5 -15.86 5.25 5.39
CA ASN A 5 -15.95 6.02 4.14
C ASN A 5 -15.40 7.42 4.39
N HIS A 6 -14.47 7.84 3.53
CA HIS A 6 -13.91 9.18 3.57
C HIS A 6 -14.69 10.10 2.64
N SER A 7 -14.12 11.23 2.27
CA SER A 7 -14.85 12.23 1.49
C SER A 7 -14.63 12.04 -0.02
N SER A 8 -15.28 12.88 -0.82
CA SER A 8 -15.02 12.95 -2.25
C SER A 8 -13.85 13.89 -2.61
N GLY A 9 -13.25 14.52 -1.62
CA GLY A 9 -12.05 15.34 -1.80
C GLY A 9 -10.78 14.56 -1.48
N ALA A 10 -9.63 15.22 -1.58
CA ALA A 10 -8.35 14.62 -1.25
C ALA A 10 -8.25 14.40 0.26
N ASP A 11 -8.10 13.16 0.68
CA ASP A 11 -8.02 12.78 2.09
C ASP A 11 -6.64 12.21 2.42
N ILE A 12 -6.22 12.37 3.67
CA ILE A 12 -5.05 11.69 4.22
C ILE A 12 -5.55 10.66 5.21
N ILE A 13 -5.26 9.38 4.92
CA ILE A 13 -5.85 8.26 5.64
C ILE A 13 -4.72 7.45 6.26
N VAL A 14 -4.80 7.22 7.58
CA VAL A 14 -3.82 6.43 8.32
C VAL A 14 -4.51 5.19 8.87
N PRO A 15 -4.46 4.06 8.14
CA PRO A 15 -5.10 2.83 8.60
C PRO A 15 -4.47 2.34 9.91
N SER A 16 -5.29 1.77 10.78
CA SER A 16 -4.81 1.29 12.08
C SER A 16 -5.51 0.03 12.59
N ASN A 17 -6.82 -0.07 12.47
CA ASN A 17 -7.61 -1.07 13.18
C ASN A 17 -7.77 -2.37 12.40
N ASN A 18 -7.54 -3.49 13.08
CA ASN A 18 -7.75 -4.81 12.50
C ASN A 18 -9.20 -4.99 12.03
N GLY A 19 -9.35 -5.59 10.85
CA GLY A 19 -10.66 -5.92 10.29
C GLY A 19 -11.38 -4.73 9.66
N THR A 20 -10.72 -3.60 9.46
CA THR A 20 -11.34 -2.39 8.92
C THR A 20 -11.10 -2.27 7.42
N THR A 21 -12.14 -1.84 6.70
CA THR A 21 -12.05 -1.45 5.30
C THR A 21 -12.09 0.08 5.21
N TYR A 22 -11.10 0.65 4.54
CA TYR A 22 -10.98 2.09 4.33
C TYR A 22 -11.32 2.41 2.88
N ARG A 23 -12.25 3.31 2.66
CA ARG A 23 -12.72 3.70 1.33
C ARG A 23 -12.48 5.19 1.13
N GLY A 24 -11.56 5.52 0.22
CA GLY A 24 -11.24 6.91 -0.08
C GLY A 24 -12.31 7.63 -0.89
N LEU A 25 -13.05 6.89 -1.71
CA LEU A 25 -14.09 7.41 -2.59
C LEU A 25 -13.47 8.27 -3.70
N GLY A 26 -13.93 9.50 -3.89
CA GLY A 26 -13.39 10.37 -4.92
C GLY A 26 -12.20 11.19 -4.43
N GLY A 27 -11.53 11.85 -5.36
CA GLY A 27 -10.38 12.69 -5.06
C GLY A 27 -9.05 11.93 -5.08
N ASP A 28 -7.98 12.66 -4.86
CA ASP A 28 -6.63 12.10 -4.83
C ASP A 28 -6.25 11.86 -3.37
N ASP A 29 -6.30 10.61 -2.93
CA ASP A 29 -6.14 10.26 -1.52
C ASP A 29 -4.75 9.71 -1.24
N THR A 30 -4.25 9.94 -0.03
CA THR A 30 -2.97 9.40 0.44
C THR A 30 -3.23 8.48 1.61
N TYR A 31 -2.80 7.22 1.48
CA TYR A 31 -2.87 6.22 2.54
C TYR A 31 -1.48 6.01 3.11
N ILE A 32 -1.33 6.30 4.41
CA ILE A 32 -0.05 6.21 5.09
C ILE A 32 -0.04 4.93 5.92
N LEU A 33 0.79 3.98 5.52
CA LEU A 33 0.99 2.74 6.25
C LEU A 33 2.13 2.96 7.25
N SER A 34 1.81 2.94 8.53
CA SER A 34 2.71 3.30 9.60
C SER A 34 2.64 2.32 10.77
N ASN A 35 3.42 2.58 11.81
CA ASN A 35 3.40 1.78 13.05
C ASN A 35 2.07 1.87 13.82
N SER A 36 1.13 2.73 13.40
CA SER A 36 -0.22 2.70 13.96
C SER A 36 -1.02 1.49 13.53
N ILE A 37 -0.58 0.77 12.47
CA ILE A 37 -1.21 -0.50 12.11
C ILE A 37 -0.80 -1.55 13.14
N ALA A 38 -1.80 -2.18 13.77
CA ALA A 38 -1.55 -3.20 14.78
C ALA A 38 -0.85 -4.41 14.14
N ALA A 39 0.01 -5.06 14.92
CA ALA A 39 0.67 -6.29 14.47
C ALA A 39 -0.38 -7.34 14.11
N ASN A 40 -0.16 -8.03 13.00
CA ASN A 40 -1.04 -9.07 12.46
C ASN A 40 -2.45 -8.59 12.10
N ALA A 41 -2.66 -7.28 11.98
CA ALA A 41 -3.95 -6.74 11.55
C ALA A 41 -4.24 -7.08 10.09
N ALA A 42 -5.50 -7.25 9.77
CA ALA A 42 -5.98 -7.36 8.40
C ALA A 42 -6.68 -6.04 8.03
N ILE A 43 -6.11 -5.33 7.07
CA ILE A 43 -6.59 -4.03 6.61
C ILE A 43 -6.99 -4.17 5.14
N THR A 44 -8.11 -3.58 4.77
CA THR A 44 -8.52 -3.50 3.36
C THR A 44 -8.67 -2.04 2.96
N ILE A 45 -8.11 -1.69 1.82
CA ILE A 45 -8.24 -0.38 1.20
C ILE A 45 -8.98 -0.56 -0.12
N VAL A 46 -10.05 0.18 -0.33
CA VAL A 46 -10.83 0.15 -1.58
C VAL A 46 -10.90 1.56 -2.11
N ASP A 47 -10.26 1.80 -3.24
CA ASP A 47 -10.28 3.11 -3.86
C ASP A 47 -10.12 2.95 -5.37
N THR A 48 -11.19 3.19 -6.09
CA THR A 48 -11.24 2.94 -7.54
C THR A 48 -11.35 4.22 -8.36
N SER A 49 -11.13 5.38 -7.75
CA SER A 49 -11.18 6.65 -8.46
C SER A 49 -10.13 7.62 -7.93
N GLY A 50 -9.71 8.56 -8.78
CA GLY A 50 -8.67 9.51 -8.44
C GLY A 50 -7.26 8.96 -8.64
N ALA A 51 -6.26 9.80 -8.39
CA ALA A 51 -4.85 9.41 -8.38
C ALA A 51 -4.40 9.27 -6.92
N ASN A 52 -4.39 8.05 -6.42
CA ASN A 52 -4.15 7.78 -5.02
C ASN A 52 -2.70 7.36 -4.77
N THR A 53 -2.23 7.49 -3.52
CA THR A 53 -0.86 7.16 -3.16
C THR A 53 -0.84 6.27 -1.93
N ILE A 54 -0.04 5.21 -1.98
CA ILE A 54 0.32 4.41 -0.80
C ILE A 54 1.71 4.87 -0.37
N GLN A 55 1.82 5.29 0.89
CA GLN A 55 3.09 5.69 1.48
C GLN A 55 3.40 4.80 2.68
N LEU A 56 4.59 4.22 2.70
CA LEU A 56 5.04 3.36 3.79
C LEU A 56 6.09 4.11 4.61
N VAL A 57 5.88 4.20 5.92
CA VAL A 57 6.68 5.07 6.77
C VAL A 57 7.08 4.38 8.09
N ASN A 58 7.92 5.05 8.88
CA ASN A 58 8.28 4.68 10.25
C ASN A 58 8.96 3.32 10.38
N GLY A 59 9.82 3.00 9.43
CA GLY A 59 10.64 1.80 9.52
C GLY A 59 9.93 0.50 9.21
N LEU A 60 8.66 0.55 8.83
CA LEU A 60 7.99 -0.64 8.32
C LEU A 60 8.59 -1.04 6.98
N SER A 61 8.56 -2.33 6.69
CA SER A 61 8.94 -2.85 5.40
C SER A 61 7.89 -3.82 4.89
N VAL A 62 7.88 -4.05 3.59
CA VAL A 62 7.02 -5.06 2.97
C VAL A 62 7.79 -6.36 2.94
N ALA A 63 7.30 -7.35 3.69
CA ALA A 63 7.94 -8.67 3.76
C ALA A 63 7.58 -9.54 2.57
N SER A 64 6.34 -9.47 2.08
CA SER A 64 5.91 -10.22 0.91
C SER A 64 4.77 -9.50 0.19
N THR A 65 4.56 -9.88 -1.06
CA THR A 65 3.54 -9.28 -1.92
C THR A 65 2.79 -10.37 -2.69
N LYS A 66 1.54 -10.06 -3.05
CA LYS A 66 0.74 -10.88 -3.95
C LYS A 66 -0.05 -9.95 -4.85
N PHE A 67 0.04 -10.17 -6.15
CA PHE A 67 -0.54 -9.29 -7.17
C PHE A 67 -1.70 -9.95 -7.90
N ALA A 68 -2.76 -9.20 -8.13
CA ALA A 68 -3.86 -9.57 -9.01
C ALA A 68 -3.98 -8.52 -10.12
N ALA A 69 -5.01 -8.63 -10.96
CA ALA A 69 -5.16 -7.71 -12.11
C ALA A 69 -5.30 -6.25 -11.67
N ASP A 70 -6.03 -5.99 -10.58
CA ASP A 70 -6.27 -4.64 -10.06
C ASP A 70 -6.29 -4.64 -8.54
N ALA A 71 -5.45 -5.47 -7.93
CA ALA A 71 -5.33 -5.53 -6.48
C ALA A 71 -3.95 -6.00 -6.10
N VAL A 72 -3.50 -5.59 -4.92
CA VAL A 72 -2.25 -6.08 -4.34
C VAL A 72 -2.45 -6.31 -2.86
N GLN A 73 -1.82 -7.35 -2.36
CA GLN A 73 -1.79 -7.65 -0.93
C GLN A 73 -0.35 -7.53 -0.43
N LEU A 74 -0.15 -6.67 0.55
CA LEU A 74 1.15 -6.44 1.18
C LEU A 74 1.15 -7.08 2.55
N THR A 75 2.15 -7.93 2.81
CA THR A 75 2.40 -8.41 4.17
C THR A 75 3.56 -7.58 4.74
N LEU A 76 3.29 -6.87 5.80
CA LEU A 76 4.24 -5.96 6.41
C LEU A 76 5.15 -6.68 7.41
N SER A 77 6.25 -6.03 7.79
CA SER A 77 7.24 -6.62 8.70
C SER A 77 6.68 -6.93 10.08
N ASN A 78 5.59 -6.27 10.49
CA ASN A 78 4.92 -6.58 11.77
C ASN A 78 3.85 -7.66 11.65
N GLY A 79 3.72 -8.31 10.50
CA GLY A 79 2.74 -9.35 10.25
C GLY A 79 1.38 -8.85 9.76
N ALA A 80 1.16 -7.56 9.70
CA ALA A 80 -0.09 -7.01 9.18
C ALA A 80 -0.20 -7.28 7.68
N VAL A 81 -1.43 -7.51 7.22
CA VAL A 81 -1.74 -7.75 5.82
C VAL A 81 -2.64 -6.63 5.33
N VAL A 82 -2.20 -5.90 4.32
CA VAL A 82 -2.95 -4.79 3.71
C VAL A 82 -3.33 -5.20 2.31
N THR A 83 -4.63 -5.30 2.06
CA THR A 83 -5.18 -5.62 0.74
C THR A 83 -5.67 -4.32 0.11
N ILE A 84 -5.19 -4.02 -1.10
CA ILE A 84 -5.52 -2.78 -1.82
C ILE A 84 -6.28 -3.17 -3.08
N ASN A 85 -7.55 -2.80 -3.13
CA ASN A 85 -8.41 -2.99 -4.30
C ASN A 85 -8.50 -1.68 -5.08
N GLY A 86 -8.43 -1.77 -6.39
CA GLY A 86 -8.30 -0.60 -7.25
C GLY A 86 -6.84 -0.16 -7.40
N ALA A 87 -5.91 -1.10 -7.30
CA ALA A 87 -4.48 -0.82 -7.24
C ALA A 87 -3.96 -0.05 -8.45
N SER A 88 -4.62 -0.18 -9.61
CA SER A 88 -4.24 0.57 -10.81
C SER A 88 -4.44 2.09 -10.67
N ASN A 89 -5.18 2.53 -9.65
CA ASN A 89 -5.39 3.95 -9.36
C ASN A 89 -4.40 4.48 -8.30
N PHE A 90 -3.38 3.69 -7.97
CA PHE A 90 -2.42 4.05 -6.93
C PHE A 90 -1.01 4.20 -7.49
N ASP A 91 -0.28 5.17 -6.93
CA ASP A 91 1.16 5.19 -6.94
C ASP A 91 1.68 4.70 -5.59
N PHE A 92 2.84 4.06 -5.61
CA PHE A 92 3.45 3.47 -4.42
C PHE A 92 4.74 4.23 -4.10
N ASP A 93 4.69 5.00 -3.02
CA ASP A 93 5.83 5.82 -2.54
C ASP A 93 6.51 5.09 -1.40
N LEU A 94 7.58 4.40 -1.72
CA LEU A 94 8.25 3.48 -0.81
C LEU A 94 9.75 3.73 -0.80
N GLY A 95 10.39 3.47 0.33
CA GLY A 95 11.85 3.41 0.40
C GLY A 95 12.57 4.74 0.62
N GLY A 96 11.85 5.82 0.83
CA GLY A 96 12.48 7.10 1.13
C GLY A 96 12.89 7.22 2.60
N ASN A 97 13.80 8.14 2.89
CA ASN A 97 14.19 8.47 4.25
C ASN A 97 14.41 9.98 4.35
N ALA A 98 13.43 10.67 4.94
CA ALA A 98 13.48 12.12 5.05
C ALA A 98 14.62 12.61 5.94
N THR A 99 14.94 11.86 7.00
CA THR A 99 16.04 12.22 7.91
C THR A 99 17.40 12.15 7.23
N ALA A 100 17.61 11.14 6.39
CA ALA A 100 18.86 10.99 5.63
C ALA A 100 18.87 11.81 4.34
N GLY A 101 17.80 12.49 4.01
CA GLY A 101 17.68 13.29 2.79
C GLY A 101 17.50 12.47 1.52
N THR A 102 17.14 11.20 1.64
CA THR A 102 16.89 10.34 0.48
C THR A 102 15.41 10.37 0.10
N SER A 103 15.14 10.50 -1.19
CA SER A 103 13.78 10.46 -1.72
C SER A 103 13.27 9.03 -1.81
N GLY A 104 11.98 8.84 -1.61
CA GLY A 104 11.33 7.58 -1.91
C GLY A 104 11.31 7.33 -3.41
N SER A 105 11.08 6.08 -3.77
CA SER A 105 10.86 5.68 -5.14
C SER A 105 9.36 5.60 -5.37
N VAL A 106 8.84 6.45 -6.26
CA VAL A 106 7.42 6.44 -6.59
C VAL A 106 7.23 5.62 -7.86
N SER A 107 6.41 4.58 -7.78
CA SER A 107 6.08 3.71 -8.91
C SER A 107 4.57 3.62 -9.06
N ASP A 108 4.10 3.48 -10.30
CA ASP A 108 2.72 3.07 -10.51
C ASP A 108 2.56 1.57 -10.17
N PHE A 109 1.34 1.05 -10.29
CA PHE A 109 1.07 -0.33 -9.92
C PHE A 109 1.90 -1.33 -10.74
N ALA A 110 1.99 -1.14 -12.04
CA ALA A 110 2.79 -2.03 -12.90
C ALA A 110 4.28 -1.94 -12.57
N GLY A 111 4.78 -0.73 -12.30
CA GLY A 111 6.18 -0.52 -11.91
C GLY A 111 6.49 -1.13 -10.55
N PHE A 112 5.57 -1.03 -9.60
CA PHE A 112 5.73 -1.66 -8.29
C PHE A 112 5.77 -3.19 -8.44
N ALA A 113 4.87 -3.77 -9.24
CA ALA A 113 4.86 -5.21 -9.50
C ALA A 113 6.17 -5.67 -10.15
N ALA A 114 6.66 -4.94 -11.16
CA ALA A 114 7.93 -5.26 -11.81
C ALA A 114 9.09 -5.22 -10.83
N GLY A 115 9.12 -4.24 -9.94
CA GLY A 115 10.14 -4.16 -8.89
C GLY A 115 10.08 -5.31 -7.90
N ALA A 116 8.93 -5.92 -7.73
CA ALA A 116 8.73 -7.10 -6.89
C ALA A 116 8.91 -8.43 -7.64
N GLY A 117 9.40 -8.38 -8.89
CA GLY A 117 9.65 -9.57 -9.69
C GLY A 117 8.48 -10.07 -10.53
N VAL A 118 7.40 -9.28 -10.62
CA VAL A 118 6.22 -9.62 -11.41
C VAL A 118 6.21 -8.75 -12.66
N SER A 119 6.73 -9.28 -13.77
CA SER A 119 6.90 -8.53 -15.01
C SER A 119 5.57 -8.32 -15.77
N ALA A 120 4.56 -9.13 -15.48
CA ALA A 120 3.24 -9.01 -16.09
C ALA A 120 2.18 -9.34 -15.06
N LEU A 121 1.20 -8.44 -14.88
CA LEU A 121 0.09 -8.66 -13.97
C LEU A 121 -0.81 -9.77 -14.52
N PRO A 122 -1.35 -10.66 -13.66
CA PRO A 122 -2.23 -11.72 -14.11
C PRO A 122 -3.58 -11.13 -14.56
N SER A 123 -4.18 -11.74 -15.56
CA SER A 123 -5.54 -11.36 -16.01
C SER A 123 -6.62 -11.95 -15.10
N SER A 124 -6.28 -13.01 -14.36
CA SER A 124 -7.17 -13.63 -13.38
C SER A 124 -6.33 -14.30 -12.31
N GLY A 125 -6.90 -14.46 -11.12
CA GLY A 125 -6.19 -15.03 -9.98
C GLY A 125 -5.12 -14.10 -9.45
N SER A 126 -4.10 -14.64 -8.81
CA SER A 126 -3.03 -13.86 -8.20
C SER A 126 -1.66 -14.52 -8.38
N VAL A 127 -0.62 -13.71 -8.30
CA VAL A 127 0.79 -14.13 -8.42
C VAL A 127 1.56 -13.54 -7.23
N ALA A 128 2.35 -14.39 -6.57
CA ALA A 128 3.21 -13.92 -5.50
C ALA A 128 4.41 -13.15 -6.06
N GLY A 129 4.77 -12.05 -5.41
CA GLY A 129 6.01 -11.35 -5.70
C GLY A 129 7.22 -12.15 -5.21
N ALA A 130 8.42 -11.70 -5.58
CA ALA A 130 9.65 -12.34 -5.15
C ALA A 130 9.81 -12.23 -3.64
N SER A 131 10.11 -13.35 -2.98
CA SER A 131 10.16 -13.42 -1.51
C SER A 131 11.35 -12.70 -0.90
N ASN A 132 12.37 -12.38 -1.69
CA ASN A 132 13.56 -11.68 -1.22
C ASN A 132 13.52 -10.17 -1.49
N VAL A 133 12.42 -9.65 -1.99
CA VAL A 133 12.27 -8.21 -2.23
C VAL A 133 11.69 -7.58 -0.97
N SER A 134 12.48 -6.73 -0.35
CA SER A 134 12.08 -5.97 0.84
C SER A 134 12.10 -4.49 0.51
N VAL A 135 10.99 -3.82 0.78
CA VAL A 135 10.86 -2.37 0.55
C VAL A 135 10.74 -1.68 1.90
N GLN A 136 11.67 -0.79 2.18
CA GLN A 136 11.71 -0.05 3.44
C GLN A 136 10.77 1.14 3.39
N GLY A 137 10.16 1.44 4.51
CA GLY A 137 9.36 2.63 4.66
C GLY A 137 10.21 3.89 4.81
N THR A 138 9.60 5.03 4.51
CA THR A 138 10.20 6.34 4.70
C THR A 138 10.21 6.68 6.20
N ALA A 139 11.29 7.24 6.68
CA ALA A 139 11.33 7.73 8.06
C ALA A 139 10.61 9.08 8.15
N TRP A 140 9.73 9.21 9.12
CA TRP A 140 9.12 10.49 9.49
C TRP A 140 9.92 11.08 10.64
N SER A 141 10.34 12.30 10.47
CA SER A 141 11.10 13.01 11.49
C SER A 141 10.41 14.31 11.87
#